data_02fe503ccaec09f66e678341fa0b72c5
#
_entry.id   02fe503ccaec09f66e678341fa0b72c5
#
_cell.length_a   1.000
_cell.length_b   1.000
_cell.length_c   1.000
_cell.angle_alpha   90.00
_cell.angle_beta   90.00
_cell.angle_gamma   90.00
#
_symmetry.space_group_name_H-M   'P 1'
#
loop_
_entity.id
_entity.type
_entity.pdbx_description
1 polymer ?
#
loop_
_entity_poly.entity_id
_entity_poly.type
_entity_poly.pdbx_seq_one_letter_code
_entity_poly.pdbx_strand_id
1 'polypeptide(L)'
;MIELTTDTLETIINENEKVMVQYGASWCGACILTKPKFKKLSSENEGITFLYVDAEKLPNSRSLAEVTNLPTFAGFVNGKLVKQNQGNKIEAIEVVLNEVTNN
;
A
#
# COMPACT_ATOMS: atom_id res chain seq x y z
N MET A 1 9.74 3.89 -3.51
CA MET A 1 8.48 4.10 -2.76
C MET A 1 8.15 5.58 -2.71
N ILE A 2 6.90 5.90 -2.99
CA ILE A 2 6.40 7.28 -3.01
C ILE A 2 5.58 7.52 -1.75
N GLU A 3 5.85 8.62 -1.03
CA GLU A 3 4.98 9.03 0.07
C GLU A 3 3.93 9.98 -0.51
N LEU A 4 2.68 9.55 -0.49
CA LEU A 4 1.59 10.35 -1.07
C LEU A 4 1.29 11.55 -0.18
N THR A 5 1.33 12.74 -0.76
CA THR A 5 1.12 13.99 -0.01
C THR A 5 -0.23 14.63 -0.33
N THR A 6 -0.90 14.18 -1.38
CA THR A 6 -2.21 14.67 -1.77
C THR A 6 -3.17 13.49 -1.86
N ASP A 7 -4.47 13.74 -1.66
CA ASP A 7 -5.49 12.69 -1.59
C ASP A 7 -5.91 12.23 -2.98
N THR A 8 -4.95 11.67 -3.75
CA THR A 8 -5.09 11.38 -5.18
C THR A 8 -4.72 9.93 -5.55
N LEU A 9 -4.81 9.00 -4.61
CA LEU A 9 -4.48 7.60 -4.89
C LEU A 9 -5.29 7.03 -6.05
N GLU A 10 -6.56 7.39 -6.17
CA GLU A 10 -7.42 6.91 -7.25
C GLU A 10 -6.81 7.21 -8.63
N THR A 11 -6.28 8.42 -8.82
CA THR A 11 -5.62 8.79 -10.06
C THR A 11 -4.40 7.89 -10.32
N ILE A 12 -3.60 7.66 -9.29
CA ILE A 12 -2.38 6.88 -9.42
C ILE A 12 -2.66 5.42 -9.77
N ILE A 13 -3.64 4.80 -9.12
CA ILE A 13 -3.97 3.40 -9.41
C ILE A 13 -4.57 3.23 -10.81
N ASN A 14 -5.17 4.27 -11.36
CA ASN A 14 -5.71 4.24 -12.72
C ASN A 14 -4.64 4.48 -13.78
N GLU A 15 -3.53 5.11 -13.41
CA GLU A 15 -2.43 5.42 -14.32
C GLU A 15 -1.30 4.39 -14.29
N ASN A 16 -1.34 3.44 -13.36
CA ASN A 16 -0.29 2.44 -13.18
C ASN A 16 -0.91 1.04 -13.12
N GLU A 17 -0.38 0.12 -13.90
CA GLU A 17 -0.95 -1.23 -13.97
C GLU A 17 -0.95 -1.94 -12.63
N LYS A 18 0.17 -1.92 -11.91
CA LYS A 18 0.32 -2.64 -10.65
C LYS A 18 0.79 -1.69 -9.56
N VAL A 19 0.04 -1.64 -8.47
CA VAL A 19 0.30 -0.71 -7.36
C VAL A 19 0.20 -1.44 -6.04
N MET A 20 1.17 -1.20 -5.17
CA MET A 20 1.17 -1.64 -3.78
C MET A 20 1.07 -0.43 -2.87
N VAL A 21 0.20 -0.51 -1.86
CA VAL A 21 -0.02 0.59 -0.92
C VAL A 21 0.15 0.10 0.52
N GLN A 22 0.90 0.85 1.31
CA GLN A 22 0.87 0.71 2.76
C GLN A 22 0.08 1.88 3.33
N TYR A 23 -1.03 1.56 3.98
CA TYR A 23 -1.78 2.54 4.77
C TYR A 23 -1.23 2.58 6.19
N GLY A 24 -0.94 3.77 6.66
CA GLY A 24 -0.38 3.96 8.00
C GLY A 24 -0.82 5.27 8.62
N ALA A 25 -0.22 5.60 9.76
CA ALA A 25 -0.43 6.87 10.45
C ALA A 25 0.83 7.21 11.23
N SER A 26 1.01 8.49 11.53
CA SER A 26 2.22 8.96 12.23
C SER A 26 2.35 8.41 13.65
N TRP A 27 1.23 8.09 14.30
CA TRP A 27 1.22 7.53 15.67
C TRP A 27 1.36 6.02 15.71
N CYS A 28 1.33 5.36 14.58
CA CYS A 28 1.31 3.89 14.51
C CYS A 28 2.73 3.31 14.52
N GLY A 29 3.15 2.76 15.66
CA GLY A 29 4.47 2.17 15.80
C GLY A 29 4.72 1.01 14.85
N ALA A 30 3.72 0.14 14.65
CA ALA A 30 3.82 -0.97 13.72
C ALA A 30 4.00 -0.49 12.27
N CYS A 31 3.36 0.62 11.90
CA CYS A 31 3.52 1.22 10.58
C CYS A 31 4.95 1.72 10.37
N ILE A 32 5.53 2.33 11.39
CA ILE A 32 6.90 2.83 11.36
C ILE A 32 7.88 1.67 11.18
N LEU A 33 7.64 0.55 11.88
CA LEU A 33 8.51 -0.63 11.79
C LEU A 33 8.40 -1.35 10.44
N THR A 34 7.23 -1.36 9.83
CA THR A 34 7.01 -2.05 8.54
C THR A 34 7.38 -1.20 7.33
N LYS A 35 7.39 0.11 7.48
CA LYS A 35 7.69 1.02 6.36
C LYS A 35 9.05 0.74 5.69
N PRO A 36 10.15 0.51 6.43
CA PRO A 36 11.43 0.17 5.79
C PRO A 36 11.38 -1.16 5.02
N LYS A 37 10.60 -2.13 5.52
CA LYS A 37 10.43 -3.43 4.84
C LYS A 37 9.69 -3.24 3.53
N PHE A 38 8.65 -2.43 3.55
CA PHE A 38 7.86 -2.08 2.38
C PHE A 38 8.72 -1.35 1.35
N LYS A 39 9.52 -0.40 1.80
CA LYS A 39 10.46 0.35 0.95
C LYS A 39 11.49 -0.58 0.29
N LYS A 40 12.00 -1.56 1.05
CA LYS A 40 12.95 -2.52 0.50
C LYS A 40 12.31 -3.36 -0.61
N LEU A 41 11.10 -3.84 -0.40
CA LEU A 41 10.36 -4.58 -1.43
C LEU A 41 10.11 -3.73 -2.67
N SER A 42 9.90 -2.43 -2.50
CA SER A 42 9.76 -1.49 -3.61
C SER A 42 11.01 -1.49 -4.49
N SER A 43 12.19 -1.48 -3.87
CA SER A 43 13.45 -1.47 -4.62
C SER A 43 13.71 -2.78 -5.35
N GLU A 44 13.09 -3.87 -4.90
CA GLU A 44 13.24 -5.20 -5.48
C GLU A 44 12.17 -5.53 -6.54
N ASN A 45 11.17 -4.65 -6.70
CA ASN A 45 10.04 -4.86 -7.60
C ASN A 45 9.76 -3.59 -8.41
N GLU A 46 10.70 -3.19 -9.26
CA GLU A 46 10.64 -1.92 -9.98
C GLU A 46 9.46 -1.79 -10.95
N GLY A 47 8.89 -2.89 -11.39
CA GLY A 47 7.71 -2.88 -12.27
C GLY A 47 6.41 -2.59 -11.55
N ILE A 48 6.44 -2.45 -10.22
CA ILE A 48 5.27 -2.18 -9.38
C ILE A 48 5.47 -0.84 -8.68
N THR A 49 4.44 0.00 -8.69
CA THR A 49 4.48 1.29 -8.00
C THR A 49 4.10 1.10 -6.55
N PHE A 50 5.00 1.45 -5.64
CA PHE A 50 4.76 1.35 -4.20
C PHE A 50 4.50 2.73 -3.60
N LEU A 51 3.42 2.86 -2.80
CA LEU A 51 3.05 4.11 -2.16
C LEU A 51 2.77 3.92 -0.68
N TYR A 52 3.17 4.90 0.11
CA TYR A 52 2.79 5.02 1.50
C TYR A 52 1.70 6.08 1.61
N VAL A 53 0.57 5.72 2.24
CA VAL A 53 -0.60 6.60 2.37
C VAL A 53 -0.92 6.79 3.85
N ASP A 54 -0.96 8.05 4.30
CA ASP A 54 -1.44 8.36 5.65
C ASP A 54 -2.97 8.26 5.64
N ALA A 55 -3.48 7.24 6.32
CA ALA A 55 -4.91 6.92 6.29
C ALA A 55 -5.77 7.96 7.02
N GLU A 56 -5.17 8.75 7.92
CA GLU A 56 -5.90 9.79 8.64
C GLU A 56 -5.96 11.10 7.86
N LYS A 57 -4.90 11.41 7.13
CA LYS A 57 -4.81 12.67 6.40
C LYS A 57 -5.43 12.60 5.01
N LEU A 58 -5.56 11.40 4.45
CA LEU A 58 -6.00 11.19 3.08
C LEU A 58 -7.24 10.29 3.03
N PRO A 59 -8.41 10.80 3.42
CA PRO A 59 -9.62 9.97 3.57
C PRO A 59 -10.15 9.35 2.27
N ASN A 60 -10.02 10.05 1.14
CA ASN A 60 -10.47 9.48 -0.13
C ASN A 60 -9.56 8.33 -0.57
N SER A 61 -8.26 8.48 -0.38
CA SER A 61 -7.28 7.42 -0.66
C SER A 61 -7.49 6.23 0.26
N ARG A 62 -7.81 6.48 1.53
CA ARG A 62 -8.13 5.43 2.50
C ARG A 62 -9.35 4.62 2.05
N SER A 63 -10.36 5.26 1.51
CA SER A 63 -11.63 4.61 1.16
C SER A 63 -11.52 3.64 -0.02
N LEU A 64 -10.38 3.60 -0.72
CA LEU A 64 -10.18 2.68 -1.83
C LEU A 64 -9.90 1.23 -1.37
N ALA A 65 -9.70 1.03 -0.06
CA ALA A 65 -9.57 -0.29 0.56
C ALA A 65 -10.34 -0.27 1.88
N GLU A 66 -10.47 -1.44 2.53
CA GLU A 66 -11.13 -1.52 3.83
C GLU A 66 -10.08 -1.40 4.93
N VAL A 67 -9.77 -0.16 5.32
CA VAL A 67 -8.73 0.13 6.30
C VAL A 67 -9.34 0.26 7.68
N THR A 68 -9.38 -0.85 8.41
CA THR A 68 -9.91 -0.90 9.78
C THR A 68 -8.81 -0.98 10.83
N ASN A 69 -7.64 -1.45 10.46
CA ASN A 69 -6.46 -1.54 11.32
C ASN A 69 -5.23 -1.05 10.57
N LEU A 70 -4.20 -0.64 11.29
CA LEU A 70 -2.96 -0.15 10.70
C LEU A 70 -1.78 -0.97 11.21
N PRO A 71 -0.83 -1.33 10.34
CA PRO A 71 -0.83 -1.03 8.91
C PRO A 71 -1.75 -1.96 8.13
N THR A 72 -2.32 -1.45 7.04
CA THR A 72 -3.02 -2.26 6.05
C THR A 72 -2.24 -2.16 4.74
N PHE A 73 -2.03 -3.31 4.09
CA PHE A 73 -1.37 -3.39 2.80
C PHE A 73 -2.42 -3.73 1.74
N ALA A 74 -2.44 -2.99 0.65
CA ALA A 74 -3.42 -3.18 -0.41
C ALA A 74 -2.71 -3.25 -1.76
N GLY A 75 -3.17 -4.15 -2.61
CA GLY A 75 -2.66 -4.32 -3.96
C GLY A 75 -3.74 -4.02 -4.98
N PHE A 76 -3.37 -3.26 -6.00
CA PHE A 76 -4.27 -2.86 -7.07
C PHE A 76 -3.69 -3.28 -8.41
N VAL A 77 -4.54 -3.80 -9.30
CA VAL A 77 -4.15 -4.14 -10.67
C VAL A 77 -5.19 -3.55 -11.60
N ASN A 78 -4.73 -2.76 -12.58
CA ASN A 78 -5.61 -2.09 -13.55
C ASN A 78 -6.72 -1.29 -12.86
N GLY A 79 -6.38 -0.59 -11.78
CA GLY A 79 -7.30 0.27 -11.03
C GLY A 79 -8.22 -0.44 -10.06
N LYS A 80 -8.07 -1.77 -9.87
CA LYS A 80 -8.95 -2.55 -9.00
C LYS A 80 -8.19 -3.15 -7.84
N LEU A 81 -8.78 -3.11 -6.65
CA LEU A 81 -8.24 -3.78 -5.46
C LEU A 81 -8.32 -5.29 -5.67
N VAL A 82 -7.17 -5.96 -5.71
CA VAL A 82 -7.12 -7.41 -5.90
C VAL A 82 -6.84 -8.18 -4.61
N LYS A 83 -6.21 -7.53 -3.62
CA LYS A 83 -5.89 -8.15 -2.34
C LYS A 83 -5.58 -7.09 -1.31
N GLN A 84 -5.98 -7.33 -0.06
CA GLN A 84 -5.49 -6.54 1.06
C GLN A 84 -5.22 -7.45 2.25
N ASN A 85 -4.33 -7.03 3.12
CA ASN A 85 -3.98 -7.76 4.33
C ASN A 85 -3.47 -6.78 5.37
N GLN A 86 -3.45 -7.20 6.63
CA GLN A 86 -2.98 -6.35 7.71
C GLN A 86 -2.04 -7.16 8.62
N GLY A 87 -1.20 -6.46 9.35
CA GLY A 87 -0.23 -7.08 10.24
C GLY A 87 1.12 -6.43 10.15
N ASN A 88 1.99 -6.70 11.13
CA ASN A 88 3.27 -6.04 11.29
C ASN A 88 4.47 -6.88 10.84
N LYS A 89 4.22 -7.98 10.14
CA LYS A 89 5.29 -8.86 9.65
C LYS A 89 5.41 -8.77 8.13
N ILE A 90 6.60 -9.07 7.62
CA ILE A 90 6.86 -9.01 6.20
C ILE A 90 5.92 -9.95 5.40
N GLU A 91 5.52 -11.08 5.99
CA GLU A 91 4.60 -12.03 5.36
C GLU A 91 3.26 -11.40 5.01
N ALA A 92 2.81 -10.45 5.83
CA ALA A 92 1.57 -9.72 5.56
C ALA A 92 1.66 -8.90 4.27
N ILE A 93 2.84 -8.36 3.98
CA ILE A 93 3.10 -7.61 2.75
C ILE A 93 3.23 -8.57 1.57
N GLU A 94 3.96 -9.67 1.78
CA GLU A 94 4.27 -10.63 0.71
C GLU A 94 3.03 -11.30 0.14
N VAL A 95 2.04 -11.58 0.98
CA VAL A 95 0.76 -12.15 0.53
C VAL A 95 0.09 -11.25 -0.51
N VAL A 96 0.09 -9.94 -0.25
CA VAL A 96 -0.50 -8.97 -1.17
C VAL A 96 0.36 -8.80 -2.42
N LEU A 97 1.68 -8.72 -2.24
CA LEU A 97 2.62 -8.56 -3.34
C LEU A 97 2.54 -9.75 -4.32
N ASN A 98 2.43 -10.97 -3.80
CA ASN A 98 2.30 -12.15 -4.64
C ASN A 98 1.04 -12.10 -5.49
N GLU A 99 -0.07 -11.64 -4.93
CA GLU A 99 -1.32 -11.50 -5.67
C GLU A 99 -1.19 -10.47 -6.80
N VAL A 100 -0.57 -9.34 -6.51
CA VAL A 100 -0.34 -8.29 -7.51
C VAL A 100 0.58 -8.79 -8.62
N THR A 101 1.65 -9.49 -8.24
CA THR A 101 2.65 -10.01 -9.19
C THR A 101 2.02 -11.04 -10.13
N ASN A 102 1.12 -11.88 -9.62
CA ASN A 102 0.53 -12.99 -10.37
C ASN A 102 -0.74 -12.64 -11.15
N ASN A 103 -1.15 -11.40 -11.09
CA ASN A 103 -2.34 -10.96 -11.84
C ASN A 103 -2.01 -10.49 -13.24
#